data_4d1584efefdfc7163e4b53b4a3acb7a4
#
_entry.id   4d1584efefdfc7163e4b53b4a3acb7a4
#
_cell.length_a   1.000
_cell.length_b   1.000
_cell.length_c   1.000
_cell.angle_alpha   90.00
_cell.angle_beta   90.00
_cell.angle_gamma   90.00
#
_symmetry.space_group_name_H-M   'P 1'
#
loop_
_entity.id
_entity.type
_entity.pdbx_description
1 polymer ?
#
loop_
_entity_poly.entity_id
_entity_poly.type
_entity_poly.pdbx_seq_one_letter_code
_entity_poly.pdbx_strand_id
1 'polypeptide(L)'
;RREKYDVKFLNDTKRVIQSILTKKITTNSLAGSYASLEAILENSGCGIYVADMSKSEILYMNNYCKQLLSNIIEQNKLEKYIFSHTAESRSFTEVYVTEEDKWFDIHRTGIAWVDGRKVQLVTLYDITQKKRYQQRIENQANNDFLTGLYNRMRCEQDLAKFIDDSVKNDTRGAMIYIDLDDFKHINDGLGHQYGDVLLKAISHSLTQVKGIENHCYRMGGDEFIVIVTGSSVDRLESIINDIQQIFVRPWFLKGEDYYCTISAGVAFFPTDARTVEDVIRRADIALFNAKKEGKNRIEFYNEGIDGTSTTRLALETHM
;
A
#
# COMPACT_ATOMS: atom_id res chain seq x y z
N ARG A 1 0.06 -19.25 14.31
CA ARG A 1 -0.43 -20.69 14.24
C ARG A 1 -0.38 -21.26 12.82
N ARG A 2 -0.65 -20.47 11.76
CA ARG A 2 -0.57 -20.93 10.36
C ARG A 2 0.88 -21.22 9.90
N GLU A 3 1.83 -20.36 10.19
CA GLU A 3 3.26 -20.57 9.83
C GLU A 3 3.86 -21.87 10.39
N LYS A 4 3.44 -22.28 11.59
CA LYS A 4 3.85 -23.57 12.17
C LYS A 4 3.30 -24.79 11.41
N TYR A 5 2.15 -24.67 10.77
CA TYR A 5 1.56 -25.74 9.95
C TYR A 5 2.28 -25.89 8.62
N ASP A 6 2.65 -24.77 7.99
CA ASP A 6 3.34 -24.77 6.70
C ASP A 6 4.76 -25.35 6.82
N VAL A 7 5.50 -25.00 7.87
CA VAL A 7 6.83 -25.55 8.14
C VAL A 7 6.75 -27.04 8.50
N LYS A 8 5.72 -27.48 9.23
CA LYS A 8 5.52 -28.89 9.56
C LYS A 8 5.17 -29.70 8.32
N PHE A 9 4.28 -29.20 7.46
CA PHE A 9 3.92 -29.83 6.19
C PHE A 9 5.14 -29.96 5.26
N LEU A 10 5.97 -28.92 5.15
CA LEU A 10 7.22 -28.95 4.37
C LEU A 10 8.23 -29.98 4.90
N ASN A 11 8.38 -30.05 6.23
CA ASN A 11 9.26 -31.04 6.84
C ASN A 11 8.72 -32.46 6.69
N ASP A 12 7.42 -32.65 6.75
CA ASP A 12 6.78 -33.96 6.54
C ASP A 12 6.88 -34.38 5.06
N THR A 13 6.68 -33.43 4.12
CA THR A 13 6.88 -33.65 2.68
C THR A 13 8.34 -33.99 2.37
N LYS A 14 9.31 -33.26 2.96
CA LYS A 14 10.74 -33.53 2.86
C LYS A 14 11.07 -34.94 3.38
N ARG A 15 10.55 -35.32 4.56
CA ARG A 15 10.74 -36.67 5.14
C ARG A 15 10.14 -37.78 4.28
N VAL A 16 8.95 -37.54 3.74
CA VAL A 16 8.29 -38.53 2.83
C VAL A 16 9.11 -38.70 1.56
N ILE A 17 9.51 -37.60 0.91
CA ILE A 17 10.33 -37.64 -0.30
C ILE A 17 11.68 -38.31 -0.02
N GLN A 18 12.38 -37.94 1.07
CA GLN A 18 13.63 -38.58 1.46
C GLN A 18 13.47 -40.06 1.84
N SER A 19 12.43 -40.40 2.59
CA SER A 19 12.14 -41.79 2.97
C SER A 19 11.86 -42.70 1.77
N ILE A 20 11.17 -42.15 0.77
CA ILE A 20 10.81 -42.87 -0.45
C ILE A 20 12.02 -43.00 -1.38
N LEU A 21 12.85 -41.95 -1.50
CA LEU A 21 14.08 -41.98 -2.30
C LEU A 21 15.20 -42.84 -1.69
N THR A 22 15.18 -43.10 -0.37
CA THR A 22 16.22 -43.89 0.33
C THR A 22 15.84 -45.38 0.52
N LYS A 23 14.57 -45.75 0.42
CA LYS A 23 14.17 -47.14 0.54
C LYS A 23 14.45 -47.93 -0.76
N LYS A 24 15.39 -48.86 -0.71
CA LYS A 24 15.63 -49.89 -1.71
C LYS A 24 14.38 -50.79 -1.79
N ILE A 25 13.57 -50.62 -2.85
CA ILE A 25 12.30 -51.34 -3.02
C ILE A 25 12.52 -52.54 -3.95
N THR A 26 12.05 -53.72 -3.54
CA THR A 26 12.07 -54.93 -4.35
C THR A 26 11.16 -54.83 -5.57
N THR A 27 11.55 -55.42 -6.68
CA THR A 27 11.09 -55.20 -8.07
C THR A 27 9.57 -55.23 -8.34
N ASN A 28 8.74 -55.85 -7.54
CA ASN A 28 7.29 -55.95 -7.77
C ASN A 28 6.45 -54.84 -7.07
N SER A 29 7.05 -54.04 -6.19
CA SER A 29 6.43 -52.92 -5.51
C SER A 29 6.82 -51.58 -6.16
N LEU A 30 7.77 -51.58 -7.07
CA LEU A 30 8.40 -50.39 -7.63
C LEU A 30 7.41 -49.55 -8.49
N ALA A 31 6.69 -50.23 -9.39
CA ALA A 31 5.75 -49.54 -10.29
C ALA A 31 4.55 -48.91 -9.57
N GLY A 32 4.00 -49.61 -8.56
CA GLY A 32 2.91 -49.11 -7.74
C GLY A 32 3.33 -47.95 -6.84
N SER A 33 4.55 -47.99 -6.29
CA SER A 33 5.11 -46.91 -5.48
C SER A 33 5.47 -45.69 -6.31
N TYR A 34 5.95 -45.87 -7.53
CA TYR A 34 6.22 -44.79 -8.47
C TYR A 34 4.94 -44.06 -8.87
N ALA A 35 3.89 -44.79 -9.24
CA ALA A 35 2.60 -44.22 -9.60
C ALA A 35 1.96 -43.42 -8.43
N SER A 36 2.09 -43.93 -7.20
CA SER A 36 1.59 -43.25 -6.01
C SER A 36 2.36 -41.97 -5.70
N LEU A 37 3.68 -42.00 -5.88
CA LEU A 37 4.56 -40.84 -5.73
C LEU A 37 4.25 -39.73 -6.76
N GLU A 38 4.16 -40.13 -8.02
CA GLU A 38 3.83 -39.22 -9.10
C GLU A 38 2.46 -38.57 -8.85
N ALA A 39 1.46 -39.38 -8.43
CA ALA A 39 0.14 -38.87 -8.08
C ALA A 39 0.18 -37.89 -6.89
N ILE A 40 1.02 -38.11 -5.88
CA ILE A 40 1.19 -37.18 -4.75
C ILE A 40 1.86 -35.86 -5.22
N LEU A 41 2.90 -35.96 -6.02
CA LEU A 41 3.60 -34.76 -6.53
C LEU A 41 2.73 -33.98 -7.49
N GLU A 42 1.94 -34.63 -8.34
CA GLU A 42 1.01 -33.97 -9.27
C GLU A 42 -0.16 -33.29 -8.54
N ASN A 43 -0.62 -33.82 -7.41
CA ASN A 43 -1.74 -33.29 -6.63
C ASN A 43 -1.30 -32.47 -5.40
N SER A 44 -0.03 -32.10 -5.30
CA SER A 44 0.51 -31.37 -4.14
C SER A 44 0.00 -29.92 -4.02
N GLY A 45 -0.66 -29.36 -5.05
CA GLY A 45 -1.15 -27.98 -5.09
C GLY A 45 -0.03 -26.93 -5.16
N CYS A 46 1.20 -27.34 -5.45
CA CYS A 46 2.34 -26.46 -5.67
C CYS A 46 3.16 -26.91 -6.89
N GLY A 47 3.84 -25.95 -7.52
CA GLY A 47 4.84 -26.27 -8.54
C GLY A 47 6.05 -26.92 -7.90
N ILE A 48 6.49 -28.06 -8.46
CA ILE A 48 7.67 -28.79 -7.98
C ILE A 48 8.59 -29.04 -9.15
N TYR A 49 9.87 -28.68 -9.01
CA TYR A 49 10.90 -29.14 -9.92
C TYR A 49 12.18 -29.53 -9.17
N VAL A 50 12.96 -30.42 -9.79
CA VAL A 50 14.28 -30.83 -9.32
C VAL A 50 15.28 -30.51 -10.42
N ALA A 51 16.35 -29.81 -10.06
CA ALA A 51 17.39 -29.41 -11.00
C ALA A 51 18.79 -29.77 -10.50
N ASP A 52 19.61 -30.25 -11.41
CA ASP A 52 21.06 -30.38 -11.22
C ASP A 52 21.74 -29.08 -11.64
N MET A 53 22.11 -28.30 -10.63
CA MET A 53 22.73 -27.00 -10.87
C MET A 53 24.14 -27.09 -11.48
N SER A 54 24.83 -28.21 -11.28
CA SER A 54 26.20 -28.42 -11.82
C SER A 54 26.19 -28.72 -13.33
N LYS A 55 25.11 -29.32 -13.82
CA LYS A 55 24.92 -29.69 -15.23
C LYS A 55 23.91 -28.79 -15.95
N SER A 56 23.28 -27.86 -15.26
CA SER A 56 22.16 -27.04 -15.79
C SER A 56 21.05 -27.92 -16.39
N GLU A 57 20.67 -29.00 -15.69
CA GLU A 57 19.72 -30.00 -16.16
C GLU A 57 18.49 -30.04 -15.23
N ILE A 58 17.29 -30.03 -15.81
CA ILE A 58 16.03 -30.24 -15.08
C ILE A 58 15.74 -31.74 -15.06
N LEU A 59 15.75 -32.31 -13.88
CA LEU A 59 15.56 -33.77 -13.68
C LEU A 59 14.10 -34.18 -13.54
N TYR A 60 13.28 -33.29 -13.00
CA TYR A 60 11.86 -33.51 -12.79
C TYR A 60 11.11 -32.17 -12.74
N MET A 61 9.89 -32.15 -13.23
CA MET A 61 8.96 -31.05 -13.08
C MET A 61 7.53 -31.58 -13.15
N ASN A 62 6.71 -31.27 -12.11
CA ASN A 62 5.32 -31.70 -12.10
C ASN A 62 4.46 -30.83 -13.05
N ASN A 63 3.28 -31.33 -13.44
CA ASN A 63 2.41 -30.64 -14.39
C ASN A 63 1.92 -29.30 -13.86
N TYR A 64 1.69 -29.20 -12.54
CA TYR A 64 1.29 -27.94 -11.93
C TYR A 64 2.38 -26.87 -12.08
N CYS A 65 3.67 -27.22 -11.92
CA CYS A 65 4.79 -26.31 -12.17
C CYS A 65 4.82 -25.84 -13.64
N LYS A 66 4.58 -26.75 -14.60
CA LYS A 66 4.50 -26.41 -16.02
C LYS A 66 3.38 -25.42 -16.31
N GLN A 67 2.23 -25.56 -15.65
CA GLN A 67 1.10 -24.62 -15.76
C GLN A 67 1.41 -23.28 -15.13
N LEU A 68 2.08 -23.25 -13.98
CA LEU A 68 2.47 -22.02 -13.32
C LEU A 68 3.47 -21.18 -14.13
N LEU A 69 4.36 -21.84 -14.88
CA LEU A 69 5.43 -21.25 -15.67
C LEU A 69 5.17 -21.35 -17.18
N SER A 70 3.91 -21.42 -17.60
CA SER A 70 3.52 -21.65 -18.99
C SER A 70 4.07 -20.61 -19.96
N ASN A 71 3.98 -19.32 -19.64
CA ASN A 71 4.47 -18.24 -20.50
C ASN A 71 6.00 -18.25 -20.61
N ILE A 72 6.71 -18.57 -19.52
CA ILE A 72 8.17 -18.74 -19.53
C ILE A 72 8.58 -19.92 -20.41
N ILE A 73 7.83 -21.01 -20.35
CA ILE A 73 8.06 -22.19 -21.17
C ILE A 73 7.81 -21.87 -22.65
N GLU A 74 6.69 -21.25 -22.99
CA GLU A 74 6.36 -20.85 -24.35
C GLU A 74 7.37 -19.88 -24.97
N GLN A 75 7.95 -19.00 -24.16
CA GLN A 75 9.02 -18.09 -24.57
C GLN A 75 10.40 -18.74 -24.64
N ASN A 76 10.50 -20.05 -24.37
CA ASN A 76 11.77 -20.80 -24.32
C ASN A 76 12.80 -20.21 -23.35
N LYS A 77 12.33 -19.66 -22.22
CA LYS A 77 13.17 -19.00 -21.21
C LYS A 77 13.37 -19.82 -19.94
N LEU A 78 12.78 -21.01 -19.87
CA LEU A 78 12.71 -21.81 -18.64
C LEU A 78 14.08 -22.12 -18.04
N GLU A 79 15.03 -22.58 -18.86
CA GLU A 79 16.39 -22.88 -18.39
C GLU A 79 17.07 -21.62 -17.86
N LYS A 80 17.03 -20.53 -18.64
CA LYS A 80 17.58 -19.26 -18.21
C LYS A 80 16.97 -18.80 -16.89
N TYR A 81 15.65 -18.90 -16.73
CA TYR A 81 14.94 -18.52 -15.50
C TYR A 81 15.40 -19.36 -14.31
N ILE A 82 15.41 -20.70 -14.45
CA ILE A 82 15.78 -21.63 -13.38
C ILE A 82 17.24 -21.41 -12.96
N PHE A 83 18.17 -21.32 -13.90
CA PHE A 83 19.59 -21.30 -13.61
C PHE A 83 20.22 -19.92 -13.37
N SER A 84 19.55 -18.81 -13.76
CA SER A 84 20.05 -17.46 -13.50
C SER A 84 19.78 -16.96 -12.07
N HIS A 85 18.75 -17.46 -11.41
CA HIS A 85 18.35 -17.03 -10.05
C HIS A 85 18.99 -17.83 -8.92
N THR A 86 20.04 -18.59 -9.20
CA THR A 86 20.71 -19.50 -8.24
C THR A 86 21.72 -18.83 -7.33
N ALA A 87 22.10 -17.59 -7.57
CA ALA A 87 23.12 -16.89 -6.78
C ALA A 87 22.63 -16.42 -5.40
N GLU A 88 21.32 -16.43 -5.15
CA GLU A 88 20.79 -16.03 -3.86
C GLU A 88 20.63 -17.23 -2.91
N SER A 89 21.51 -17.26 -1.91
CA SER A 89 21.61 -18.31 -0.87
C SER A 89 20.42 -18.36 0.10
N ARG A 90 19.29 -17.72 -0.20
CA ARG A 90 18.11 -17.74 0.67
C ARG A 90 17.23 -18.93 0.35
N SER A 91 16.93 -19.73 1.37
CA SER A 91 16.06 -20.91 1.25
C SER A 91 14.60 -20.55 0.95
N PHE A 92 14.18 -19.31 1.19
CA PHE A 92 12.81 -18.80 0.99
C PHE A 92 12.87 -17.43 0.33
N THR A 93 12.10 -17.23 -0.74
CA THR A 93 12.10 -15.97 -1.48
C THR A 93 10.73 -15.73 -2.11
N GLU A 94 10.07 -14.62 -1.80
CA GLU A 94 8.89 -14.16 -2.52
C GLU A 94 9.34 -13.33 -3.73
N VAL A 95 8.92 -13.70 -4.93
CA VAL A 95 9.33 -13.07 -6.20
C VAL A 95 8.11 -12.80 -7.06
N TYR A 96 8.05 -11.60 -7.65
CA TYR A 96 7.12 -11.31 -8.73
C TYR A 96 7.76 -11.70 -10.07
N VAL A 97 7.06 -12.54 -10.81
CA VAL A 97 7.49 -13.01 -12.13
C VAL A 97 6.66 -12.31 -13.18
N THR A 98 7.30 -11.36 -13.86
CA THR A 98 6.65 -10.47 -14.85
C THR A 98 6.04 -11.26 -16.02
N GLU A 99 6.71 -12.30 -16.49
CA GLU A 99 6.27 -13.13 -17.61
C GLU A 99 4.96 -13.87 -17.32
N GLU A 100 4.73 -14.20 -16.05
CA GLU A 100 3.52 -14.91 -15.61
C GLU A 100 2.46 -13.99 -14.99
N ASP A 101 2.80 -12.72 -14.74
CA ASP A 101 1.99 -11.76 -13.95
C ASP A 101 1.57 -12.33 -12.58
N LYS A 102 2.53 -13.03 -11.93
CA LYS A 102 2.27 -13.74 -10.68
C LYS A 102 3.35 -13.52 -9.63
N TRP A 103 2.92 -13.59 -8.38
CA TRP A 103 3.80 -13.69 -7.22
C TRP A 103 4.00 -15.15 -6.83
N PHE A 104 5.25 -15.57 -6.71
CA PHE A 104 5.62 -16.90 -6.23
C PHE A 104 6.36 -16.82 -4.89
N ASP A 105 6.00 -17.72 -3.98
CA ASP A 105 6.84 -18.06 -2.83
C ASP A 105 7.66 -19.29 -3.23
N ILE A 106 8.97 -19.09 -3.31
CA ILE A 106 9.91 -20.09 -3.83
C ILE A 106 10.75 -20.63 -2.68
N HIS A 107 10.66 -21.95 -2.47
CA HIS A 107 11.46 -22.64 -1.47
C HIS A 107 12.46 -23.54 -2.15
N ARG A 108 13.74 -23.43 -1.76
CA ARG A 108 14.86 -24.18 -2.32
C ARG A 108 15.49 -25.06 -1.25
N THR A 109 15.70 -26.33 -1.55
CA THR A 109 16.31 -27.30 -0.63
C THR A 109 17.25 -28.24 -1.38
N GLY A 110 18.48 -28.37 -0.92
CA GLY A 110 19.41 -29.40 -1.42
C GLY A 110 18.98 -30.79 -0.97
N ILE A 111 18.92 -31.73 -1.90
CA ILE A 111 18.63 -33.14 -1.63
C ILE A 111 19.64 -34.05 -2.32
N ALA A 112 19.79 -35.27 -1.83
CA ALA A 112 20.52 -36.32 -2.54
C ALA A 112 19.60 -36.98 -3.58
N TRP A 113 20.03 -37.03 -4.83
CA TRP A 113 19.33 -37.74 -5.90
C TRP A 113 19.55 -39.26 -5.81
N VAL A 114 18.82 -40.03 -6.61
CA VAL A 114 18.86 -41.50 -6.61
C VAL A 114 20.25 -42.10 -6.91
N ASP A 115 21.09 -41.36 -7.61
CA ASP A 115 22.48 -41.73 -7.93
C ASP A 115 23.51 -41.16 -6.94
N GLY A 116 23.06 -40.51 -5.86
CA GLY A 116 23.88 -39.96 -4.79
C GLY A 116 24.40 -38.52 -5.05
N ARG A 117 24.16 -37.95 -6.23
CA ARG A 117 24.54 -36.55 -6.51
C ARG A 117 23.65 -35.57 -5.74
N LYS A 118 24.19 -34.40 -5.46
CA LYS A 118 23.45 -33.31 -4.84
C LYS A 118 22.68 -32.52 -5.91
N VAL A 119 21.37 -32.42 -5.72
CA VAL A 119 20.47 -31.64 -6.61
C VAL A 119 19.62 -30.69 -5.78
N GLN A 120 18.99 -29.76 -6.44
CA GLN A 120 18.12 -28.78 -5.81
C GLN A 120 16.65 -29.16 -6.05
N LEU A 121 15.90 -29.37 -4.98
CA LEU A 121 14.44 -29.44 -4.98
C LEU A 121 13.91 -28.02 -4.79
N VAL A 122 13.03 -27.60 -5.66
CA VAL A 122 12.37 -26.29 -5.60
C VAL A 122 10.87 -26.48 -5.59
N THR A 123 10.18 -25.77 -4.69
CA THR A 123 8.74 -25.68 -4.67
C THR A 123 8.29 -24.25 -4.90
N LEU A 124 7.27 -24.06 -5.72
CA LEU A 124 6.67 -22.77 -6.07
C LEU A 124 5.21 -22.77 -5.62
N TYR A 125 4.87 -21.79 -4.82
CA TYR A 125 3.49 -21.52 -4.43
C TYR A 125 3.03 -20.23 -5.08
N ASP A 126 1.91 -20.26 -5.80
CA ASP A 126 1.28 -19.06 -6.31
C ASP A 126 0.62 -18.29 -5.14
N ILE A 127 1.21 -17.18 -4.77
CA ILE A 127 0.74 -16.30 -3.70
C ILE A 127 0.11 -15.01 -4.24
N THR A 128 -0.21 -14.97 -5.53
CA THR A 128 -0.75 -13.77 -6.20
C THR A 128 -2.04 -13.30 -5.55
N GLN A 129 -2.97 -14.22 -5.28
CA GLN A 129 -4.21 -13.86 -4.60
C GLN A 129 -3.97 -13.34 -3.18
N LYS A 130 -3.08 -13.99 -2.43
CA LYS A 130 -2.68 -13.56 -1.09
C LYS A 130 -2.14 -12.12 -1.12
N LYS A 131 -1.24 -11.81 -2.07
CA LYS A 131 -0.68 -10.46 -2.26
C LYS A 131 -1.74 -9.44 -2.66
N ARG A 132 -2.64 -9.79 -3.59
CA ARG A 132 -3.75 -8.93 -3.99
C ARG A 132 -4.72 -8.63 -2.83
N TYR A 133 -5.04 -9.63 -2.02
CA TYR A 133 -5.86 -9.43 -0.82
C TYR A 133 -5.16 -8.56 0.21
N GLN A 134 -3.88 -8.81 0.47
CA GLN A 134 -3.09 -8.02 1.41
C GLN A 134 -3.03 -6.55 0.99
N GLN A 135 -2.75 -6.29 -0.30
CA GLN A 135 -2.71 -4.95 -0.85
C GLN A 135 -4.09 -4.26 -0.82
N ARG A 136 -5.17 -5.03 -1.05
CA ARG A 136 -6.54 -4.50 -0.94
C ARG A 136 -6.87 -4.12 0.50
N ILE A 137 -6.50 -4.95 1.47
CA ILE A 137 -6.70 -4.65 2.90
C ILE A 137 -5.89 -3.41 3.30
N GLU A 138 -4.63 -3.32 2.88
CA GLU A 138 -3.78 -2.15 3.13
C GLU A 138 -4.36 -0.88 2.50
N ASN A 139 -4.84 -0.96 1.27
CA ASN A 139 -5.50 0.16 0.60
C ASN A 139 -6.79 0.57 1.33
N GLN A 140 -7.63 -0.38 1.73
CA GLN A 140 -8.86 -0.09 2.48
C GLN A 140 -8.58 0.50 3.87
N ALA A 141 -7.49 0.07 4.51
CA ALA A 141 -7.09 0.58 5.82
C ALA A 141 -6.51 2.01 5.74
N ASN A 142 -5.87 2.37 4.64
CA ASN A 142 -5.10 3.62 4.53
C ASN A 142 -5.74 4.70 3.66
N ASN A 143 -6.73 4.34 2.82
CA ASN A 143 -7.31 5.27 1.86
C ASN A 143 -8.79 5.55 2.15
N ASP A 144 -9.24 6.73 1.77
CA ASP A 144 -10.66 7.08 1.70
C ASP A 144 -11.29 6.41 0.47
N PHE A 145 -12.37 5.67 0.69
CA PHE A 145 -12.99 4.85 -0.36
C PHE A 145 -13.64 5.67 -1.48
N LEU A 146 -14.05 6.91 -1.20
CA LEU A 146 -14.70 7.77 -2.17
C LEU A 146 -13.70 8.44 -3.09
N THR A 147 -12.66 9.01 -2.53
CA THR A 147 -11.73 9.89 -3.23
C THR A 147 -10.42 9.21 -3.63
N GLY A 148 -10.06 8.11 -2.98
CA GLY A 148 -8.79 7.43 -3.17
C GLY A 148 -7.60 8.10 -2.49
N LEU A 149 -7.76 9.30 -1.89
CA LEU A 149 -6.74 9.91 -1.05
C LEU A 149 -6.47 9.08 0.19
N TYR A 150 -5.37 9.34 0.86
CA TYR A 150 -5.15 8.76 2.18
C TYR A 150 -6.24 9.21 3.16
N ASN A 151 -6.60 8.31 4.08
CA ASN A 151 -7.62 8.56 5.10
C ASN A 151 -7.01 9.21 6.36
N ARG A 152 -7.89 9.49 7.33
CA ARG A 152 -7.52 10.07 8.62
C ARG A 152 -6.45 9.26 9.36
N MET A 153 -6.60 7.94 9.42
CA MET A 153 -5.64 7.07 10.12
C MET A 153 -4.24 7.19 9.52
N ARG A 154 -4.14 7.18 8.19
CA ARG A 154 -2.87 7.34 7.50
C ARG A 154 -2.28 8.74 7.69
N CYS A 155 -3.13 9.79 7.69
CA CYS A 155 -2.71 11.15 8.00
C CYS A 155 -2.03 11.26 9.36
N GLU A 156 -2.65 10.71 10.40
CA GLU A 156 -2.12 10.74 11.77
C GLU A 156 -0.79 9.98 11.89
N GLN A 157 -0.66 8.84 11.21
CA GLN A 157 0.59 8.06 11.18
C GLN A 157 1.72 8.79 10.46
N ASP A 158 1.44 9.35 9.28
CA ASP A 158 2.44 10.07 8.50
C ASP A 158 2.85 11.36 9.20
N LEU A 159 1.90 12.10 9.77
CA LEU A 159 2.18 13.33 10.53
C LEU A 159 3.08 13.05 11.73
N ALA A 160 2.81 11.96 12.51
CA ALA A 160 3.66 11.55 13.61
C ALA A 160 5.11 11.33 13.16
N LYS A 161 5.29 10.62 12.04
CA LYS A 161 6.61 10.36 11.47
C LYS A 161 7.29 11.66 11.00
N PHE A 162 6.56 12.55 10.32
CA PHE A 162 7.13 13.79 9.82
C PHE A 162 7.51 14.76 10.96
N ILE A 163 6.75 14.80 12.06
CA ILE A 163 7.11 15.57 13.25
C ILE A 163 8.41 15.02 13.83
N ASP A 164 8.53 13.71 14.01
CA ASP A 164 9.71 13.06 14.57
C ASP A 164 10.95 13.28 13.69
N ASP A 165 10.81 13.12 12.38
CA ASP A 165 11.86 13.37 11.39
C ASP A 165 12.29 14.85 11.39
N SER A 166 11.33 15.79 11.53
CA SER A 166 11.61 17.22 11.58
C SER A 166 12.39 17.61 12.85
N VAL A 167 12.03 17.04 13.98
CA VAL A 167 12.77 17.23 15.25
C VAL A 167 14.19 16.70 15.17
N LYS A 168 14.38 15.49 14.59
CA LYS A 168 15.70 14.86 14.47
C LYS A 168 16.65 15.59 13.53
N ASN A 169 16.11 16.15 12.45
CA ASN A 169 16.91 16.78 11.39
C ASN A 169 16.96 18.31 11.48
N ASP A 170 16.39 18.90 12.54
CA ASP A 170 16.26 20.34 12.72
C ASP A 170 15.62 21.02 11.48
N THR A 171 14.57 20.40 10.97
CA THR A 171 13.79 20.90 9.84
C THR A 171 12.39 21.26 10.30
N ARG A 172 11.62 21.87 9.40
CA ARG A 172 10.21 22.19 9.67
C ARG A 172 9.30 21.57 8.60
N GLY A 173 8.05 21.35 8.96
CA GLY A 173 6.97 21.01 8.07
C GLY A 173 5.77 21.91 8.30
N ALA A 174 4.81 21.86 7.41
CA ALA A 174 3.53 22.56 7.54
C ALA A 174 2.38 21.61 7.26
N MET A 175 1.30 21.74 8.02
CA MET A 175 0.04 21.08 7.78
C MET A 175 -0.99 22.14 7.38
N ILE A 176 -1.71 21.89 6.29
CA ILE A 176 -2.80 22.72 5.78
C ILE A 176 -4.09 21.95 5.99
N TYR A 177 -4.96 22.42 6.86
CA TYR A 177 -6.30 21.87 7.09
C TYR A 177 -7.30 22.65 6.23
N ILE A 178 -7.97 21.97 5.31
CA ILE A 178 -8.81 22.56 4.27
C ILE A 178 -10.24 22.08 4.46
N ASP A 179 -11.20 22.98 4.33
CA ASP A 179 -12.63 22.71 4.35
C ASP A 179 -13.31 23.43 3.20
N LEU A 180 -14.24 22.74 2.52
CA LEU A 180 -14.98 23.28 1.40
C LEU A 180 -16.11 24.18 1.90
N ASP A 181 -16.05 25.46 1.56
CA ASP A 181 -17.06 26.41 1.96
C ASP A 181 -18.42 26.05 1.36
N ASP A 182 -19.45 26.02 2.24
CA ASP A 182 -20.84 25.81 1.85
C ASP A 182 -21.12 24.52 1.07
N PHE A 183 -20.27 23.48 1.20
CA PHE A 183 -20.42 22.18 0.52
C PHE A 183 -21.80 21.54 0.79
N LYS A 184 -22.36 21.74 1.98
CA LYS A 184 -23.71 21.29 2.30
C LYS A 184 -24.75 21.83 1.32
N HIS A 185 -24.66 23.11 0.89
CA HIS A 185 -25.59 23.69 -0.08
C HIS A 185 -25.53 23.00 -1.44
N ILE A 186 -24.35 22.51 -1.85
CA ILE A 186 -24.19 21.72 -3.07
C ILE A 186 -24.93 20.38 -2.92
N ASN A 187 -24.78 19.70 -1.80
CA ASN A 187 -25.47 18.45 -1.51
C ASN A 187 -26.99 18.63 -1.44
N ASP A 188 -27.44 19.67 -0.74
CA ASP A 188 -28.87 19.97 -0.57
C ASP A 188 -29.53 20.39 -1.91
N GLY A 189 -28.81 21.12 -2.76
CA GLY A 189 -29.32 21.62 -4.04
C GLY A 189 -29.24 20.61 -5.18
N LEU A 190 -28.14 19.88 -5.30
CA LEU A 190 -27.87 18.96 -6.41
C LEU A 190 -28.04 17.48 -6.06
N GLY A 191 -27.94 17.16 -4.78
CA GLY A 191 -27.89 15.79 -4.25
C GLY A 191 -26.47 15.29 -4.01
N HIS A 192 -26.35 14.36 -3.08
CA HIS A 192 -25.07 13.77 -2.62
C HIS A 192 -24.21 13.20 -3.76
N GLN A 193 -24.81 12.69 -4.84
CA GLN A 193 -24.08 12.15 -5.97
C GLN A 193 -23.18 13.20 -6.64
N TYR A 194 -23.63 14.44 -6.73
CA TYR A 194 -22.86 15.54 -7.30
C TYR A 194 -21.81 16.07 -6.31
N GLY A 195 -22.10 16.05 -5.00
CA GLY A 195 -21.10 16.30 -3.98
C GLY A 195 -19.95 15.28 -4.04
N ASP A 196 -20.26 14.00 -4.22
CA ASP A 196 -19.27 12.93 -4.39
C ASP A 196 -18.40 13.12 -5.65
N VAL A 197 -19.01 13.56 -6.76
CA VAL A 197 -18.27 13.91 -8.00
C VAL A 197 -17.33 15.08 -7.75
N LEU A 198 -17.79 16.11 -7.07
CA LEU A 198 -16.99 17.28 -6.73
C LEU A 198 -15.81 16.89 -5.83
N LEU A 199 -16.05 16.12 -4.77
CA LEU A 199 -14.98 15.63 -3.87
C LEU A 199 -13.92 14.83 -4.61
N LYS A 200 -14.32 13.95 -5.55
CA LYS A 200 -13.36 13.20 -6.39
C LYS A 200 -12.55 14.12 -7.29
N ALA A 201 -13.19 15.10 -7.91
CA ALA A 201 -12.51 16.04 -8.81
C ALA A 201 -11.51 16.91 -8.05
N ILE A 202 -11.89 17.45 -6.88
CA ILE A 202 -11.00 18.19 -6.00
C ILE A 202 -9.81 17.34 -5.57
N SER A 203 -10.07 16.11 -5.12
CA SER A 203 -9.03 15.17 -4.69
C SER A 203 -8.01 14.89 -5.80
N HIS A 204 -8.50 14.65 -7.02
CA HIS A 204 -7.64 14.49 -8.18
C HIS A 204 -6.79 15.74 -8.44
N SER A 205 -7.39 16.94 -8.37
CA SER A 205 -6.67 18.19 -8.60
C SER A 205 -5.61 18.45 -7.52
N LEU A 206 -5.89 18.15 -6.26
CA LEU A 206 -4.91 18.26 -5.16
C LEU A 206 -3.68 17.38 -5.40
N THR A 207 -3.86 16.16 -5.88
CA THR A 207 -2.73 15.25 -6.19
C THR A 207 -1.89 15.68 -7.39
N GLN A 208 -2.32 16.67 -8.17
CA GLN A 208 -1.53 17.22 -9.28
C GLN A 208 -0.65 18.42 -8.86
N VAL A 209 -0.83 18.92 -7.64
CA VAL A 209 -0.02 20.03 -7.11
C VAL A 209 1.38 19.52 -6.75
N LYS A 210 2.41 20.15 -7.35
CA LYS A 210 3.82 19.75 -7.17
C LYS A 210 4.28 19.89 -5.73
N GLY A 211 4.78 18.80 -5.17
CA GLY A 211 5.38 18.74 -3.84
C GLY A 211 4.45 18.24 -2.75
N ILE A 212 3.20 17.91 -3.11
CA ILE A 212 2.21 17.32 -2.20
C ILE A 212 1.49 16.10 -2.78
N GLU A 213 1.92 15.58 -3.92
CA GLU A 213 1.25 14.53 -4.70
C GLU A 213 0.87 13.31 -3.86
N ASN A 214 1.71 12.96 -2.88
CA ASN A 214 1.53 11.81 -1.99
C ASN A 214 1.20 12.21 -0.53
N HIS A 215 0.90 13.47 -0.28
CA HIS A 215 0.69 14.00 1.07
C HIS A 215 -0.68 14.71 1.18
N CYS A 216 -1.66 14.20 0.45
CA CYS A 216 -3.05 14.65 0.49
C CYS A 216 -3.92 13.62 1.18
N TYR A 217 -4.72 14.07 2.13
CA TYR A 217 -5.54 13.23 2.99
C TYR A 217 -6.97 13.75 3.03
N ARG A 218 -7.96 12.85 3.15
CA ARG A 218 -9.34 13.23 3.45
C ARG A 218 -9.71 12.77 4.85
N MET A 219 -10.15 13.71 5.67
CA MET A 219 -10.49 13.45 7.08
C MET A 219 -11.91 12.93 7.25
N GLY A 220 -12.79 13.28 6.33
CA GLY A 220 -14.20 12.92 6.25
C GLY A 220 -15.02 14.08 5.70
N GLY A 221 -16.27 13.84 5.26
CA GLY A 221 -17.10 14.91 4.72
C GLY A 221 -16.41 15.73 3.63
N ASP A 222 -16.26 16.99 3.86
CA ASP A 222 -15.65 18.03 3.03
C ASP A 222 -14.28 18.51 3.53
N GLU A 223 -13.68 17.77 4.46
CA GLU A 223 -12.41 18.12 5.10
C GLU A 223 -11.23 17.39 4.49
N PHE A 224 -10.18 18.15 4.14
CA PHE A 224 -8.93 17.65 3.60
C PHE A 224 -7.74 18.15 4.41
N ILE A 225 -6.67 17.37 4.42
CA ILE A 225 -5.37 17.79 4.96
C ILE A 225 -4.31 17.63 3.86
N VAL A 226 -3.41 18.59 3.81
CA VAL A 226 -2.19 18.54 3.02
C VAL A 226 -1.00 18.70 3.96
N ILE A 227 -0.01 17.80 3.86
CA ILE A 227 1.23 17.92 4.64
C ILE A 227 2.37 18.30 3.71
N VAL A 228 3.10 19.35 4.05
CA VAL A 228 4.25 19.86 3.30
C VAL A 228 5.51 19.63 4.12
N THR A 229 6.48 18.90 3.56
CA THR A 229 7.72 18.52 4.26
C THR A 229 8.95 18.70 3.37
N GLY A 230 10.13 18.63 3.97
CA GLY A 230 11.39 18.70 3.25
C GLY A 230 11.57 20.02 2.47
N SER A 231 12.16 19.96 1.30
CA SER A 231 12.38 21.14 0.44
C SER A 231 11.09 21.79 -0.10
N SER A 232 9.95 21.11 0.00
CA SER A 232 8.67 21.68 -0.41
C SER A 232 8.20 22.79 0.53
N VAL A 233 8.65 22.81 1.79
CA VAL A 233 8.30 23.84 2.77
C VAL A 233 8.78 25.23 2.33
N ASP A 234 9.91 25.32 1.65
CA ASP A 234 10.44 26.59 1.13
C ASP A 234 9.55 27.17 0.03
N ARG A 235 8.67 26.35 -0.54
CA ARG A 235 7.70 26.74 -1.57
C ARG A 235 6.26 26.73 -1.06
N LEU A 236 6.06 26.76 0.27
CA LEU A 236 4.73 26.68 0.87
C LEU A 236 3.75 27.70 0.30
N GLU A 237 4.18 28.94 0.14
CA GLU A 237 3.33 30.00 -0.46
C GLU A 237 2.91 29.68 -1.89
N SER A 238 3.83 29.13 -2.70
CA SER A 238 3.50 28.66 -4.05
C SER A 238 2.51 27.48 -4.02
N ILE A 239 2.70 26.53 -3.13
CA ILE A 239 1.80 25.37 -2.96
C ILE A 239 0.40 25.86 -2.53
N ILE A 240 0.33 26.79 -1.59
CA ILE A 240 -0.91 27.42 -1.16
C ILE A 240 -1.62 28.10 -2.33
N ASN A 241 -0.88 28.88 -3.12
CA ASN A 241 -1.44 29.53 -4.31
C ASN A 241 -1.94 28.49 -5.33
N ASP A 242 -1.17 27.44 -5.59
CA ASP A 242 -1.56 26.38 -6.52
C ASP A 242 -2.85 25.65 -6.04
N ILE A 243 -3.00 25.43 -4.74
CA ILE A 243 -4.23 24.89 -4.14
C ILE A 243 -5.39 25.86 -4.36
N GLN A 244 -5.21 27.16 -4.11
CA GLN A 244 -6.26 28.16 -4.33
C GLN A 244 -6.68 28.25 -5.80
N GLN A 245 -5.75 28.10 -6.74
CA GLN A 245 -6.04 28.12 -8.18
C GLN A 245 -6.98 26.99 -8.61
N ILE A 246 -7.04 25.87 -7.90
CA ILE A 246 -8.00 24.79 -8.14
C ILE A 246 -9.45 25.30 -8.05
N PHE A 247 -9.71 26.29 -7.19
CA PHE A 247 -11.03 26.81 -6.86
C PHE A 247 -11.39 28.11 -7.57
N VAL A 248 -10.50 28.65 -8.38
CA VAL A 248 -10.77 29.89 -9.16
C VAL A 248 -11.79 29.64 -10.28
N ARG A 249 -11.77 28.42 -10.87
CA ARG A 249 -12.68 28.04 -11.96
C ARG A 249 -13.90 27.32 -11.41
N PRO A 250 -15.06 27.49 -12.05
CA PRO A 250 -16.25 26.75 -11.66
C PRO A 250 -16.07 25.24 -11.96
N TRP A 251 -16.79 24.46 -11.18
CA TRP A 251 -16.94 23.02 -11.40
C TRP A 251 -18.19 22.77 -12.23
N PHE A 252 -18.04 22.05 -13.34
CA PHE A 252 -19.16 21.72 -14.20
C PHE A 252 -19.92 20.50 -13.65
N LEU A 253 -21.07 20.76 -13.03
CA LEU A 253 -21.92 19.74 -12.40
C LEU A 253 -23.33 19.83 -12.97
N LYS A 254 -23.91 18.69 -13.36
CA LYS A 254 -25.30 18.60 -13.87
C LYS A 254 -25.61 19.52 -15.05
N GLY A 255 -24.59 19.92 -15.83
CA GLY A 255 -24.77 20.81 -16.98
C GLY A 255 -24.66 22.31 -16.67
N GLU A 256 -24.30 22.68 -15.44
CA GLU A 256 -24.15 24.04 -14.97
C GLU A 256 -22.81 24.27 -14.27
N ASP A 257 -22.39 25.53 -14.20
CA ASP A 257 -21.16 25.96 -13.52
C ASP A 257 -21.44 26.26 -12.04
N TYR A 258 -20.72 25.54 -11.16
CA TYR A 258 -20.80 25.74 -9.70
C TYR A 258 -19.47 26.24 -9.15
N TYR A 259 -19.55 27.33 -8.38
CA TYR A 259 -18.41 27.87 -7.67
C TYR A 259 -18.37 27.29 -6.26
N CYS A 260 -17.20 26.79 -5.88
CA CYS A 260 -16.89 26.33 -4.53
C CYS A 260 -15.60 27.01 -4.09
N THR A 261 -15.58 27.55 -2.89
CA THR A 261 -14.37 28.12 -2.28
C THR A 261 -13.88 27.24 -1.15
N ILE A 262 -12.71 27.54 -0.63
CA ILE A 262 -12.14 26.87 0.52
C ILE A 262 -11.76 27.86 1.62
N SER A 263 -11.95 27.42 2.84
CA SER A 263 -11.26 27.97 4.00
C SER A 263 -10.18 27.02 4.45
N ALA A 264 -9.03 27.52 4.86
CA ALA A 264 -7.96 26.65 5.35
C ALA A 264 -7.19 27.28 6.52
N GLY A 265 -6.65 26.40 7.37
CA GLY A 265 -5.77 26.75 8.46
C GLY A 265 -4.42 26.09 8.31
N VAL A 266 -3.34 26.80 8.57
CA VAL A 266 -1.97 26.30 8.48
C VAL A 266 -1.31 26.30 9.84
N ALA A 267 -0.71 25.18 10.22
CA ALA A 267 0.14 25.06 11.40
C ALA A 267 1.50 24.46 11.03
N PHE A 268 2.56 24.98 11.63
CA PHE A 268 3.92 24.49 11.43
C PHE A 268 4.33 23.49 12.52
N PHE A 269 5.07 22.48 12.11
CA PHE A 269 5.71 21.55 13.05
C PHE A 269 7.22 21.51 12.79
N PRO A 270 8.06 21.34 13.82
CA PRO A 270 7.73 21.25 15.24
C PRO A 270 7.58 22.63 15.91
N THR A 271 7.53 23.74 15.12
CA THR A 271 7.56 25.10 15.64
C THR A 271 6.30 25.45 16.46
N ASP A 272 5.12 25.29 15.84
CA ASP A 272 3.86 25.58 16.53
C ASP A 272 3.49 24.44 17.48
N ALA A 273 3.63 23.19 17.05
CA ALA A 273 3.31 22.01 17.86
C ALA A 273 4.23 20.83 17.57
N ARG A 274 4.37 19.91 18.56
CA ARG A 274 5.22 18.74 18.48
C ARG A 274 4.47 17.41 18.63
N THR A 275 3.15 17.45 18.77
CA THR A 275 2.30 16.27 18.81
C THR A 275 1.30 16.31 17.67
N VAL A 276 0.87 15.15 17.21
CA VAL A 276 -0.14 15.04 16.13
C VAL A 276 -1.42 15.80 16.50
N GLU A 277 -1.91 15.59 17.71
CA GLU A 277 -3.14 16.19 18.21
C GLU A 277 -3.03 17.71 18.23
N ASP A 278 -1.91 18.26 18.72
CA ASP A 278 -1.72 19.71 18.78
C ASP A 278 -1.54 20.34 17.41
N VAL A 279 -0.85 19.70 16.45
CA VAL A 279 -0.72 20.22 15.10
C VAL A 279 -2.08 20.30 14.43
N ILE A 280 -2.88 19.23 14.52
CA ILE A 280 -4.24 19.19 13.96
C ILE A 280 -5.11 20.25 14.63
N ARG A 281 -5.11 20.34 15.96
CA ARG A 281 -5.89 21.32 16.72
C ARG A 281 -5.52 22.76 16.34
N ARG A 282 -4.24 23.08 16.20
CA ARG A 282 -3.79 24.44 15.84
C ARG A 282 -4.14 24.82 14.42
N ALA A 283 -4.05 23.90 13.47
CA ALA A 283 -4.54 24.15 12.12
C ALA A 283 -6.06 24.30 12.07
N ASP A 284 -6.83 23.53 12.87
CA ASP A 284 -8.28 23.70 12.98
C ASP A 284 -8.67 25.06 13.58
N ILE A 285 -7.94 25.54 14.60
CA ILE A 285 -8.13 26.89 15.14
C ILE A 285 -7.93 27.96 14.06
N ALA A 286 -6.90 27.83 13.24
CA ALA A 286 -6.64 28.77 12.14
C ALA A 286 -7.73 28.66 11.06
N LEU A 287 -8.18 27.45 10.71
CA LEU A 287 -9.28 27.20 9.79
C LEU A 287 -10.59 27.84 10.31
N PHE A 288 -10.89 27.66 11.59
CA PHE A 288 -12.07 28.30 12.18
C PHE A 288 -12.00 29.84 12.07
N ASN A 289 -10.82 30.42 12.29
CA ASN A 289 -10.64 31.85 12.12
C ASN A 289 -10.85 32.27 10.65
N ALA A 290 -10.33 31.53 9.68
CA ALA A 290 -10.58 31.76 8.26
C ALA A 290 -12.09 31.78 7.93
N LYS A 291 -12.86 30.84 8.48
CA LYS A 291 -14.33 30.80 8.32
C LYS A 291 -15.02 32.01 8.96
N LYS A 292 -14.58 32.42 10.15
CA LYS A 292 -15.13 33.57 10.88
C LYS A 292 -14.88 34.88 10.19
N GLU A 293 -13.69 35.07 9.63
CA GLU A 293 -13.27 36.28 8.92
C GLU A 293 -13.83 36.41 7.49
N GLY A 294 -14.79 35.56 7.10
CA GLY A 294 -15.56 35.69 5.86
C GLY A 294 -15.30 34.59 4.82
N LYS A 295 -14.71 33.45 5.21
CA LYS A 295 -14.41 32.33 4.34
C LYS A 295 -13.48 32.64 3.16
N ASN A 296 -13.30 31.69 2.22
CA ASN A 296 -12.51 31.83 1.00
C ASN A 296 -11.10 32.43 1.27
N ARG A 297 -10.41 31.88 2.28
CA ARG A 297 -9.09 32.35 2.71
C ARG A 297 -8.30 31.27 3.42
N ILE A 298 -7.02 31.55 3.58
CA ILE A 298 -6.08 30.69 4.32
C ILE A 298 -5.49 31.50 5.46
N GLU A 299 -5.61 31.01 6.67
CA GLU A 299 -5.07 31.61 7.87
C GLU A 299 -3.95 30.78 8.46
N PHE A 300 -2.91 31.44 8.95
CA PHE A 300 -1.81 30.78 9.66
C PHE A 300 -2.09 30.83 11.16
N TYR A 301 -1.84 29.70 11.83
CA TYR A 301 -1.92 29.67 13.27
C TYR A 301 -0.94 30.68 13.89
N ASN A 302 -1.41 31.43 14.87
CA ASN A 302 -0.60 32.23 15.75
C ASN A 302 -1.24 32.26 17.16
N GLU A 303 -0.42 32.43 18.19
CA GLU A 303 -0.89 32.36 19.58
C GLU A 303 -1.97 33.40 19.93
N GLY A 304 -2.05 34.50 19.20
CA GLY A 304 -3.08 35.54 19.39
C GLY A 304 -4.50 35.08 19.02
N ILE A 305 -4.63 34.05 18.18
CA ILE A 305 -5.93 33.49 17.75
C ILE A 305 -6.48 32.52 18.80
N ASP A 306 -5.64 31.86 19.61
CA ASP A 306 -6.02 30.82 20.57
C ASP A 306 -6.93 31.36 21.69
N GLY A 307 -6.75 32.61 22.10
CA GLY A 307 -7.56 33.25 23.14
C GLY A 307 -9.05 33.44 22.81
N THR A 308 -9.42 33.38 21.54
CA THR A 308 -10.82 33.48 21.07
C THR A 308 -11.53 32.13 20.94
N SER A 309 -10.78 31.04 20.83
CA SER A 309 -11.33 29.66 20.69
C SER A 309 -11.76 29.02 22.00
N THR A 310 -11.12 29.36 23.12
CA THR A 310 -11.48 28.82 24.47
C THR A 310 -12.90 29.19 24.88
N THR A 311 -13.46 30.27 24.34
CA THR A 311 -14.86 30.70 24.59
C THR A 311 -15.88 29.79 23.93
N ARG A 312 -15.54 29.01 22.90
CA ARG A 312 -16.48 28.14 22.16
C ARG A 312 -16.79 26.84 22.89
N LEU A 313 -15.81 26.20 23.50
CA LEU A 313 -16.01 24.99 24.32
C LEU A 313 -16.93 25.27 25.52
N ALA A 314 -16.91 26.51 26.03
CA ALA A 314 -17.80 26.93 27.11
C ALA A 314 -19.24 27.20 26.63
N LEU A 315 -19.47 27.58 25.37
CA LEU A 315 -20.79 27.86 24.81
C LEU A 315 -21.51 26.60 24.31
N GLU A 316 -20.79 25.62 23.76
CA GLU A 316 -21.39 24.35 23.30
C GLU A 316 -21.73 23.39 24.45
N THR A 317 -21.17 23.60 25.65
CA THR A 317 -21.51 22.82 26.87
C THR A 317 -22.75 23.35 27.58
N HIS A 318 -23.33 24.47 27.16
CA HIS A 318 -24.48 25.11 27.80
C HIS A 318 -25.73 25.23 26.90
N MET A 319 -25.78 24.53 25.74
CA MET A 319 -26.96 24.31 24.94
C MET A 319 -27.28 22.82 24.89
#